data_a539984050cf3b55a1cc7eb00eef9fb0
#
_entry.id   a539984050cf3b55a1cc7eb00eef9fb0
#
_cell.length_a   1.000
_cell.length_b   1.000
_cell.length_c   1.000
_cell.angle_alpha   90.00
_cell.angle_beta   90.00
_cell.angle_gamma   90.00
#
_symmetry.space_group_name_H-M   'P 1'
#
loop_
_entity.id
_entity.type
_entity.pdbx_description
1 polymer ?
#
loop_
_entity_poly.entity_id
_entity_poly.type
_entity_poly.pdbx_seq_one_letter_code
_entity_poly.pdbx_strand_id
1 'polypeptide(L)'
;TLGDLVDRDIVIVAGSVHVELLTLLREDYPELSWREVHAADSLELMQLITEEKAELAVVNSIEFSVQQPLFPRVVAAMEIGTPTPIVWYLPQSTMAKQFLETVDSFLAEAEESGFIAQLRRQHFGRYENVSRVGSLTFQRKIQSDLPAWRPLLETVANEYQMDWRLLAAIAYQESHWDPKAHSRTGVEGMMMLTRATASEVGVADRTDAGQSLRGGARFFKNLLRRLPSDIEEPHRTSMALAAYNIGLGHLEDARVLTERAGGNPHFWQDVRTHLPKLQNPNFFPITKFGFAEGQTAVTYVDNIRHYEGMLALQNLPDSRISPPIVLDDLLPEYLQKTHSPIL
;
A
#
# COMPACT_ATOMS: atom_id res chain seq x y z
N THR A 1 20.85 15.07 -17.31
CA THR A 1 22.09 14.32 -17.58
C THR A 1 22.79 13.96 -16.29
N LEU A 2 23.71 12.99 -16.31
CA LEU A 2 24.50 12.63 -15.11
C LEU A 2 25.31 13.82 -14.58
N GLY A 3 25.76 14.73 -15.44
CA GLY A 3 26.44 15.96 -15.03
C GLY A 3 25.58 16.89 -14.19
N ASP A 4 24.24 16.81 -14.28
CA ASP A 4 23.33 17.62 -13.49
C ASP A 4 23.22 17.15 -12.02
N LEU A 5 23.85 16.03 -11.68
CA LEU A 5 23.96 15.50 -10.32
C LEU A 5 25.10 16.14 -9.53
N VAL A 6 26.05 16.77 -10.21
CA VAL A 6 27.17 17.48 -9.57
C VAL A 6 26.61 18.69 -8.82
N ASP A 7 27.15 18.96 -7.63
CA ASP A 7 26.73 20.03 -6.73
C ASP A 7 25.30 19.91 -6.16
N ARG A 8 24.67 18.72 -6.23
CA ARG A 8 23.38 18.45 -5.59
C ARG A 8 23.54 17.76 -4.25
N ASP A 9 22.64 18.06 -3.31
CA ASP A 9 22.54 17.30 -2.05
C ASP A 9 21.86 15.95 -2.32
N ILE A 10 22.69 14.91 -2.55
CA ILE A 10 22.27 13.56 -2.84
C ILE A 10 22.35 12.72 -1.57
N VAL A 11 21.28 11.99 -1.24
CA VAL A 11 21.26 11.02 -0.13
C VAL A 11 21.11 9.59 -0.65
N ILE A 12 21.80 8.66 0.00
CA ILE A 12 21.72 7.22 -0.25
C ILE A 12 21.72 6.46 1.07
N VAL A 13 21.24 5.21 1.05
CA VAL A 13 21.37 4.31 2.20
C VAL A 13 22.82 3.88 2.34
N ALA A 14 23.38 4.04 3.55
CA ALA A 14 24.75 3.65 3.85
C ALA A 14 24.98 2.15 3.61
N GLY A 15 26.12 1.81 2.97
CA GLY A 15 26.47 0.44 2.66
C GLY A 15 25.58 -0.26 1.63
N SER A 16 24.71 0.48 0.93
CA SER A 16 23.89 -0.07 -0.17
C SER A 16 24.71 -0.21 -1.45
N VAL A 17 24.20 -1.00 -2.40
CA VAL A 17 24.76 -1.12 -3.76
C VAL A 17 24.87 0.23 -4.49
N HIS A 18 24.07 1.21 -4.08
CA HIS A 18 24.11 2.56 -4.66
C HIS A 18 25.41 3.32 -4.33
N VAL A 19 26.08 2.98 -3.21
CA VAL A 19 27.41 3.53 -2.87
C VAL A 19 28.43 3.12 -3.92
N GLU A 20 28.43 1.86 -4.32
CA GLU A 20 29.33 1.33 -5.36
C GLU A 20 29.04 1.98 -6.72
N LEU A 21 27.75 2.08 -7.08
CA LEU A 21 27.31 2.70 -8.33
C LEU A 21 27.79 4.15 -8.43
N LEU A 22 27.58 4.97 -7.39
CA LEU A 22 28.00 6.37 -7.38
C LEU A 22 29.54 6.49 -7.33
N THR A 23 30.22 5.53 -6.70
CA THR A 23 31.69 5.49 -6.67
C THR A 23 32.26 5.25 -8.07
N LEU A 24 31.65 4.36 -8.85
CA LEU A 24 32.03 4.15 -10.25
C LEU A 24 31.76 5.40 -11.10
N LEU A 25 30.60 6.04 -10.92
CA LEU A 25 30.28 7.27 -11.64
C LEU A 25 31.20 8.43 -11.32
N ARG A 26 31.83 8.45 -10.13
CA ARG A 26 32.81 9.46 -9.75
C ARG A 26 34.10 9.37 -10.59
N GLU A 27 34.40 8.24 -11.24
CA GLU A 27 35.52 8.16 -12.19
C GLU A 27 35.35 9.13 -13.38
N ASP A 28 34.09 9.26 -13.87
CA ASP A 28 33.75 10.18 -14.96
C ASP A 28 33.35 11.58 -14.47
N TYR A 29 32.86 11.68 -13.23
CA TYR A 29 32.38 12.91 -12.58
C TYR A 29 33.05 13.09 -11.22
N PRO A 30 34.32 13.53 -11.15
CA PRO A 30 35.11 13.58 -9.90
C PRO A 30 34.50 14.46 -8.80
N GLU A 31 33.69 15.47 -9.15
CA GLU A 31 33.02 16.38 -8.24
C GLU A 31 31.70 15.83 -7.68
N LEU A 32 31.27 14.64 -8.15
CA LEU A 32 30.07 13.99 -7.63
C LEU A 32 30.23 13.63 -6.14
N SER A 33 29.32 14.10 -5.33
CA SER A 33 29.32 13.86 -3.88
C SER A 33 27.93 13.43 -3.41
N TRP A 34 27.88 12.70 -2.31
CA TRP A 34 26.65 12.26 -1.67
C TRP A 34 26.81 12.12 -0.17
N ARG A 35 25.69 12.07 0.52
CA ARG A 35 25.61 11.83 1.95
C ARG A 35 24.98 10.46 2.21
N GLU A 36 25.67 9.64 2.99
CA GLU A 36 25.17 8.33 3.41
C GLU A 36 24.30 8.47 4.66
N VAL A 37 23.10 7.91 4.61
CA VAL A 37 22.14 7.87 5.73
C VAL A 37 22.18 6.48 6.34
N HIS A 38 22.63 6.41 7.60
CA HIS A 38 22.72 5.17 8.36
C HIS A 38 21.36 4.79 8.94
N ALA A 39 21.12 3.48 9.08
CA ALA A 39 19.87 2.94 9.62
C ALA A 39 18.60 3.44 8.91
N ALA A 40 18.71 3.73 7.61
CA ALA A 40 17.62 4.20 6.74
C ALA A 40 17.24 3.14 5.72
N ASP A 41 16.03 3.25 5.19
CA ASP A 41 15.57 2.56 4.00
C ASP A 41 15.16 3.57 2.90
N SER A 42 14.70 3.08 1.75
CA SER A 42 14.24 3.95 0.65
C SER A 42 13.05 4.84 1.03
N LEU A 43 12.18 4.38 1.94
CA LEU A 43 11.04 5.16 2.43
C LEU A 43 11.52 6.40 3.20
N GLU A 44 12.53 6.24 4.05
CA GLU A 44 13.10 7.34 4.83
C GLU A 44 13.82 8.35 3.92
N LEU A 45 14.54 7.88 2.89
CA LEU A 45 15.13 8.78 1.90
C LEU A 45 14.08 9.61 1.16
N MET A 46 12.95 8.99 0.76
CA MET A 46 11.85 9.71 0.11
C MET A 46 11.17 10.70 1.07
N GLN A 47 11.16 10.40 2.37
CA GLN A 47 10.68 11.33 3.39
C GLN A 47 11.61 12.55 3.49
N LEU A 48 12.94 12.35 3.50
CA LEU A 48 13.92 13.47 3.50
C LEU A 48 13.71 14.42 2.32
N ILE A 49 13.43 13.87 1.11
CA ILE A 49 13.09 14.70 -0.06
C ILE A 49 11.78 15.47 0.16
N THR A 50 10.75 14.82 0.72
CA THR A 50 9.45 15.45 0.96
C THR A 50 9.53 16.58 1.99
N GLU A 51 10.42 16.45 2.97
CA GLU A 51 10.70 17.43 4.02
C GLU A 51 11.73 18.49 3.61
N GLU A 52 12.19 18.47 2.35
CA GLU A 52 13.20 19.41 1.81
C GLU A 52 14.54 19.34 2.57
N LYS A 53 14.85 18.19 3.20
CA LYS A 53 16.11 17.92 3.91
C LYS A 53 17.20 17.34 3.00
N ALA A 54 16.85 17.01 1.77
CA ALA A 54 17.74 16.62 0.69
C ALA A 54 17.11 16.98 -0.65
N GLU A 55 17.90 17.15 -1.70
CA GLU A 55 17.40 17.46 -3.04
C GLU A 55 17.10 16.21 -3.84
N LEU A 56 17.97 15.20 -3.75
CA LEU A 56 17.91 13.96 -4.52
C LEU A 56 18.16 12.75 -3.62
N ALA A 57 17.50 11.64 -3.93
CA ALA A 57 17.78 10.35 -3.31
C ALA A 57 18.02 9.30 -4.41
N VAL A 58 18.97 8.41 -4.19
CA VAL A 58 19.15 7.24 -5.06
C VAL A 58 18.55 6.03 -4.37
N VAL A 59 17.56 5.44 -5.01
CA VAL A 59 16.76 4.31 -4.49
C VAL A 59 16.55 3.27 -5.59
N ASN A 60 16.22 2.06 -5.18
CA ASN A 60 15.84 1.00 -6.13
C ASN A 60 14.53 1.35 -6.85
N SER A 61 14.46 1.13 -8.16
CA SER A 61 13.29 1.48 -8.98
C SER A 61 12.03 0.70 -8.58
N ILE A 62 12.16 -0.55 -8.12
CA ILE A 62 11.03 -1.35 -7.64
C ILE A 62 10.49 -0.77 -6.33
N GLU A 63 11.37 -0.49 -5.37
CA GLU A 63 10.99 0.14 -4.09
C GLU A 63 10.36 1.51 -4.32
N PHE A 64 10.95 2.32 -5.20
CA PHE A 64 10.38 3.60 -5.62
C PHE A 64 8.97 3.43 -6.17
N SER A 65 8.74 2.50 -7.09
CA SER A 65 7.42 2.31 -7.72
C SER A 65 6.32 1.94 -6.73
N VAL A 66 6.68 1.18 -5.68
CA VAL A 66 5.74 0.78 -4.62
C VAL A 66 5.45 1.92 -3.64
N GLN A 67 6.46 2.72 -3.32
CA GLN A 67 6.37 3.74 -2.27
C GLN A 67 5.95 5.12 -2.81
N GLN A 68 6.28 5.42 -4.07
CA GLN A 68 6.05 6.73 -4.70
C GLN A 68 4.62 7.26 -4.53
N PRO A 69 3.55 6.46 -4.64
CA PRO A 69 2.21 6.96 -4.42
C PRO A 69 1.98 7.59 -3.04
N LEU A 70 2.72 7.15 -2.01
CA LEU A 70 2.67 7.74 -0.66
C LEU A 70 3.40 9.10 -0.58
N PHE A 71 4.27 9.39 -1.55
CA PHE A 71 5.06 10.61 -1.67
C PHE A 71 4.72 11.36 -2.97
N PRO A 72 3.53 11.96 -3.10
CA PRO A 72 3.04 12.51 -4.36
C PRO A 72 3.88 13.69 -4.91
N ARG A 73 4.74 14.29 -4.10
CA ARG A 73 5.69 15.33 -4.50
C ARG A 73 6.99 14.78 -5.06
N VAL A 74 7.34 13.53 -4.72
CA VAL A 74 8.58 12.89 -5.18
C VAL A 74 8.37 12.29 -6.56
N VAL A 75 9.30 12.54 -7.47
CA VAL A 75 9.28 12.04 -8.85
C VAL A 75 10.64 11.48 -9.22
N ALA A 76 10.65 10.47 -10.08
CA ALA A 76 11.90 10.00 -10.67
C ALA A 76 12.45 11.08 -11.61
N ALA A 77 13.65 11.56 -11.33
CA ALA A 77 14.35 12.52 -12.17
C ALA A 77 15.04 11.83 -13.34
N MET A 78 15.65 10.68 -13.09
CA MET A 78 16.34 9.84 -14.09
C MET A 78 16.55 8.43 -13.52
N GLU A 79 16.86 7.50 -14.39
CA GLU A 79 17.40 6.20 -14.04
C GLU A 79 18.93 6.21 -14.24
N ILE A 80 19.67 5.61 -13.31
CA ILE A 80 21.12 5.50 -13.36
C ILE A 80 21.55 4.05 -13.21
N GLY A 81 22.64 3.68 -13.90
CA GLY A 81 23.14 2.31 -13.95
C GLY A 81 22.39 1.43 -14.95
N THR A 82 22.76 0.16 -14.97
CA THR A 82 22.12 -0.89 -15.78
C THR A 82 21.20 -1.75 -14.89
N PRO A 83 20.10 -2.29 -15.43
CA PRO A 83 19.27 -3.23 -14.69
C PRO A 83 20.09 -4.38 -14.12
N THR A 84 20.04 -4.56 -12.81
CA THR A 84 20.74 -5.65 -12.12
C THR A 84 19.79 -6.82 -11.96
N PRO A 85 20.11 -8.03 -12.46
CA PRO A 85 19.26 -9.20 -12.29
C PRO A 85 19.25 -9.66 -10.83
N ILE A 86 18.10 -10.14 -10.38
CA ILE A 86 18.02 -10.88 -9.12
C ILE A 86 18.54 -12.28 -9.39
N VAL A 87 19.58 -12.69 -8.67
CA VAL A 87 20.26 -13.98 -8.87
C VAL A 87 20.27 -14.79 -7.56
N TRP A 88 20.29 -16.11 -7.70
CA TRP A 88 20.45 -17.05 -6.61
C TRP A 88 21.86 -17.62 -6.62
N TYR A 89 22.53 -17.57 -5.50
CA TYR A 89 23.85 -18.19 -5.33
C TYR A 89 23.69 -19.57 -4.70
N LEU A 90 24.24 -20.59 -5.32
CA LEU A 90 24.22 -21.96 -4.85
C LEU A 90 25.66 -22.48 -4.66
N PRO A 91 25.92 -23.35 -3.65
CA PRO A 91 27.23 -23.96 -3.50
C PRO A 91 27.52 -24.89 -4.69
N GLN A 92 28.78 -24.95 -5.10
CA GLN A 92 29.18 -25.83 -6.21
C GLN A 92 29.06 -27.30 -5.80
N SER A 93 28.03 -27.98 -6.28
CA SER A 93 27.79 -29.41 -6.10
C SER A 93 26.96 -29.97 -7.24
N THR A 94 26.99 -31.29 -7.46
CA THR A 94 26.15 -31.95 -8.46
C THR A 94 24.65 -31.76 -8.18
N MET A 95 24.28 -31.78 -6.88
CA MET A 95 22.89 -31.56 -6.44
C MET A 95 22.45 -30.12 -6.72
N ALA A 96 23.32 -29.14 -6.47
CA ALA A 96 23.03 -27.73 -6.77
C ALA A 96 22.81 -27.50 -8.28
N LYS A 97 23.56 -28.19 -9.15
CA LYS A 97 23.36 -28.08 -10.59
C LYS A 97 22.00 -28.62 -11.02
N GLN A 98 21.57 -29.80 -10.55
CA GLN A 98 20.25 -30.35 -10.84
C GLN A 98 19.13 -29.48 -10.29
N PHE A 99 19.31 -28.91 -9.09
CA PHE A 99 18.37 -27.98 -8.49
C PHE A 99 18.23 -26.70 -9.33
N LEU A 100 19.35 -26.14 -9.81
CA LEU A 100 19.35 -24.96 -10.67
C LEU A 100 18.57 -25.19 -11.97
N GLU A 101 18.83 -26.32 -12.65
CA GLU A 101 18.08 -26.68 -13.87
C GLU A 101 16.57 -26.78 -13.63
N THR A 102 16.16 -27.29 -12.45
CA THR A 102 14.75 -27.37 -12.08
C THR A 102 14.16 -26.00 -11.81
N VAL A 103 14.89 -25.13 -11.10
CA VAL A 103 14.46 -23.75 -10.81
C VAL A 103 14.36 -22.92 -12.09
N ASP A 104 15.36 -22.99 -12.96
CA ASP A 104 15.36 -22.25 -14.23
C ASP A 104 14.17 -22.68 -15.10
N SER A 105 13.89 -23.99 -15.18
CA SER A 105 12.71 -24.50 -15.91
C SER A 105 11.40 -24.00 -15.32
N PHE A 106 11.28 -24.02 -13.98
CA PHE A 106 10.10 -23.50 -13.28
C PHE A 106 9.90 -22.00 -13.52
N LEU A 107 10.97 -21.20 -13.41
CA LEU A 107 10.88 -19.76 -13.62
C LEU A 107 10.51 -19.41 -15.06
N ALA A 108 11.08 -20.13 -16.05
CA ALA A 108 10.72 -19.95 -17.44
C ALA A 108 9.23 -20.26 -17.70
N GLU A 109 8.72 -21.38 -17.17
CA GLU A 109 7.30 -21.75 -17.27
C GLU A 109 6.39 -20.72 -16.55
N ALA A 110 6.80 -20.26 -15.35
CA ALA A 110 6.08 -19.27 -14.59
C ALA A 110 6.02 -17.90 -15.29
N GLU A 111 7.04 -17.53 -16.05
CA GLU A 111 7.06 -16.32 -16.86
C GLU A 111 6.18 -16.47 -18.11
N GLU A 112 6.31 -17.60 -18.84
CA GLU A 112 5.52 -17.89 -20.05
C GLU A 112 4.02 -18.01 -19.74
N SER A 113 3.65 -18.65 -18.63
CA SER A 113 2.25 -18.75 -18.15
C SER A 113 1.67 -17.42 -17.67
N GLY A 114 2.48 -16.37 -17.47
CA GLY A 114 2.08 -15.10 -16.90
C GLY A 114 1.93 -15.11 -15.37
N PHE A 115 2.32 -16.20 -14.69
CA PHE A 115 2.25 -16.33 -13.23
C PHE A 115 3.10 -15.28 -12.51
N ILE A 116 4.33 -15.03 -12.98
CA ILE A 116 5.19 -13.96 -12.44
C ILE A 116 4.54 -12.59 -12.60
N ALA A 117 3.95 -12.30 -13.77
CA ALA A 117 3.24 -11.03 -14.01
C ALA A 117 2.01 -10.89 -13.08
N GLN A 118 1.31 -12.00 -12.80
CA GLN A 118 0.21 -12.02 -11.83
C GLN A 118 0.69 -11.71 -10.42
N LEU A 119 1.75 -12.37 -9.93
CA LEU A 119 2.34 -12.11 -8.62
C LEU A 119 2.80 -10.65 -8.50
N ARG A 120 3.45 -10.13 -9.54
CA ARG A 120 3.89 -8.74 -9.56
C ARG A 120 2.71 -7.77 -9.40
N ARG A 121 1.61 -7.98 -10.14
CA ARG A 121 0.38 -7.18 -9.96
C ARG A 121 -0.24 -7.35 -8.57
N GLN A 122 -0.26 -8.57 -8.03
CA GLN A 122 -0.83 -8.83 -6.69
C GLN A 122 -0.06 -8.11 -5.57
N HIS A 123 1.28 -8.10 -5.65
CA HIS A 123 2.13 -7.58 -4.58
C HIS A 123 2.51 -6.11 -4.77
N PHE A 124 2.66 -5.65 -6.00
CA PHE A 124 3.16 -4.32 -6.32
C PHE A 124 2.13 -3.41 -7.03
N GLY A 125 1.04 -3.95 -7.58
CA GLY A 125 -0.01 -3.18 -8.25
C GLY A 125 -1.02 -2.48 -7.33
N ARG A 126 -0.72 -2.36 -6.05
CA ARG A 126 -1.68 -1.86 -5.02
C ARG A 126 -2.16 -0.44 -5.28
N TYR A 127 -1.37 0.41 -5.93
CA TYR A 127 -1.63 1.84 -6.08
C TYR A 127 -1.77 2.30 -7.55
N GLU A 128 -1.91 1.38 -8.49
CA GLU A 128 -2.02 1.71 -9.94
C GLU A 128 -3.18 2.66 -10.27
N ASN A 129 -4.25 2.65 -9.45
CA ASN A 129 -5.46 3.45 -9.68
C ASN A 129 -5.54 4.71 -8.80
N VAL A 130 -4.51 5.01 -8.00
CA VAL A 130 -4.55 6.16 -7.10
C VAL A 130 -4.19 7.43 -7.83
N SER A 131 -5.08 8.43 -7.75
CA SER A 131 -4.87 9.72 -8.38
C SER A 131 -3.79 10.54 -7.64
N ARG A 132 -2.71 10.90 -8.34
CA ARG A 132 -1.69 11.81 -7.79
C ARG A 132 -2.28 13.16 -7.33
N VAL A 133 -3.24 13.69 -8.07
CA VAL A 133 -3.94 14.94 -7.69
C VAL A 133 -4.73 14.73 -6.40
N GLY A 134 -5.41 13.58 -6.26
CA GLY A 134 -6.09 13.18 -5.02
C GLY A 134 -5.13 13.10 -3.85
N SER A 135 -3.97 12.46 -4.03
CA SER A 135 -2.93 12.34 -3.00
C SER A 135 -2.36 13.69 -2.57
N LEU A 136 -2.07 14.60 -3.50
CA LEU A 136 -1.63 15.98 -3.20
C LEU A 136 -2.71 16.77 -2.45
N THR A 137 -3.98 16.57 -2.80
CA THR A 137 -5.10 17.21 -2.10
C THR A 137 -5.23 16.66 -0.68
N PHE A 138 -5.12 15.35 -0.51
CA PHE A 138 -5.13 14.72 0.79
C PHE A 138 -3.96 15.18 1.68
N GLN A 139 -2.75 15.25 1.12
CA GLN A 139 -1.57 15.75 1.84
C GLN A 139 -1.79 17.18 2.38
N ARG A 140 -2.39 18.07 1.58
CA ARG A 140 -2.76 19.41 2.06
C ARG A 140 -3.79 19.36 3.18
N LYS A 141 -4.80 18.49 3.06
CA LYS A 141 -5.86 18.32 4.07
C LYS A 141 -5.33 17.73 5.37
N ILE A 142 -4.32 16.88 5.32
CA ILE A 142 -3.60 16.41 6.53
C ILE A 142 -3.02 17.59 7.31
N GLN A 143 -2.48 18.59 6.62
CA GLN A 143 -1.88 19.76 7.28
C GLN A 143 -2.93 20.78 7.75
N SER A 144 -3.99 21.02 6.96
CA SER A 144 -4.97 22.08 7.23
C SER A 144 -6.14 21.65 8.11
N ASP A 145 -6.71 20.47 7.87
CA ASP A 145 -8.01 20.07 8.44
C ASP A 145 -7.85 18.97 9.51
N LEU A 146 -6.95 18.01 9.31
CA LEU A 146 -6.77 16.87 10.20
C LEU A 146 -6.48 17.28 11.67
N PRO A 147 -5.67 18.32 11.97
CA PRO A 147 -5.39 18.71 13.34
C PRO A 147 -6.65 19.02 14.15
N ALA A 148 -7.69 19.58 13.52
CA ALA A 148 -8.97 19.87 14.18
C ALA A 148 -9.80 18.60 14.44
N TRP A 149 -9.70 17.58 13.57
CA TRP A 149 -10.49 16.36 13.68
C TRP A 149 -9.78 15.22 14.41
N ARG A 150 -8.47 15.24 14.47
CA ARG A 150 -7.66 14.14 15.03
C ARG A 150 -8.07 13.75 16.47
N PRO A 151 -8.27 14.66 17.43
CA PRO A 151 -8.68 14.26 18.78
C PRO A 151 -10.00 13.47 18.82
N LEU A 152 -10.98 13.87 17.99
CA LEU A 152 -12.26 13.19 17.89
C LEU A 152 -12.10 11.81 17.20
N LEU A 153 -11.30 11.74 16.12
CA LEU A 153 -11.02 10.50 15.42
C LEU A 153 -10.33 9.47 16.33
N GLU A 154 -9.31 9.90 17.08
CA GLU A 154 -8.60 9.04 18.04
C GLU A 154 -9.55 8.56 19.17
N THR A 155 -10.40 9.45 19.70
CA THR A 155 -11.37 9.09 20.71
C THR A 155 -12.33 8.02 20.22
N VAL A 156 -12.94 8.22 19.05
CA VAL A 156 -13.90 7.28 18.47
C VAL A 156 -13.23 5.97 18.08
N ALA A 157 -12.03 6.03 17.50
CA ALA A 157 -11.28 4.83 17.14
C ALA A 157 -10.97 3.96 18.36
N ASN A 158 -10.58 4.56 19.48
CA ASN A 158 -10.36 3.87 20.75
C ASN A 158 -11.66 3.23 21.29
N GLU A 159 -12.81 3.94 21.23
CA GLU A 159 -14.12 3.40 21.64
C GLU A 159 -14.47 2.10 20.87
N TYR A 160 -14.08 2.01 19.61
CA TYR A 160 -14.37 0.87 18.72
C TYR A 160 -13.19 -0.09 18.51
N GLN A 161 -12.07 0.09 19.21
CA GLN A 161 -10.87 -0.74 19.07
C GLN A 161 -10.45 -0.88 17.60
N MET A 162 -10.24 0.25 16.93
CA MET A 162 -9.77 0.32 15.55
C MET A 162 -8.63 1.35 15.41
N ASP A 163 -7.86 1.23 14.34
CA ASP A 163 -6.85 2.24 14.03
C ASP A 163 -7.52 3.56 13.65
N TRP A 164 -7.14 4.66 14.31
CA TRP A 164 -7.68 5.99 14.02
C TRP A 164 -7.37 6.43 12.59
N ARG A 165 -6.24 5.97 12.02
CA ARG A 165 -5.84 6.27 10.63
C ARG A 165 -6.79 5.64 9.64
N LEU A 166 -7.21 4.41 9.89
CA LEU A 166 -8.24 3.75 9.09
C LEU A 166 -9.58 4.50 9.18
N LEU A 167 -10.02 4.88 10.38
CA LEU A 167 -11.25 5.66 10.55
C LEU A 167 -11.16 7.02 9.84
N ALA A 168 -10.03 7.70 9.97
CA ALA A 168 -9.77 8.97 9.28
C ALA A 168 -9.76 8.82 7.76
N ALA A 169 -9.16 7.75 7.23
CA ALA A 169 -9.13 7.46 5.81
C ALA A 169 -10.53 7.16 5.24
N ILE A 170 -11.36 6.41 5.98
CA ILE A 170 -12.77 6.17 5.60
C ILE A 170 -13.52 7.51 5.59
N ALA A 171 -13.47 8.30 6.66
CA ALA A 171 -14.16 9.58 6.75
C ALA A 171 -13.72 10.57 5.66
N TYR A 172 -12.43 10.55 5.29
CA TYR A 172 -11.94 11.35 4.18
C TYR A 172 -12.49 10.88 2.83
N GLN A 173 -12.48 9.58 2.58
CA GLN A 173 -13.03 9.01 1.35
C GLN A 173 -14.52 9.29 1.19
N GLU A 174 -15.27 9.33 2.31
CA GLU A 174 -16.71 9.61 2.32
C GLU A 174 -17.03 11.08 2.06
N SER A 175 -16.38 11.99 2.78
CA SER A 175 -16.80 13.41 2.83
C SER A 175 -15.66 14.42 2.76
N HIS A 176 -14.42 14.00 2.64
CA HIS A 176 -13.24 14.86 2.86
C HIS A 176 -13.24 15.54 4.24
N TRP A 177 -13.74 14.81 5.27
CA TRP A 177 -13.94 15.28 6.64
C TRP A 177 -14.94 16.42 6.79
N ASP A 178 -15.93 16.54 5.88
CA ASP A 178 -17.02 17.51 6.01
C ASP A 178 -18.21 16.90 6.75
N PRO A 179 -18.52 17.36 7.98
CA PRO A 179 -19.67 16.85 8.73
C PRO A 179 -21.02 17.23 8.10
N LYS A 180 -21.04 18.23 7.22
CA LYS A 180 -22.25 18.69 6.53
C LYS A 180 -22.38 18.16 5.10
N ALA A 181 -21.51 17.23 4.71
CA ALA A 181 -21.60 16.63 3.39
C ALA A 181 -22.95 15.96 3.18
N HIS A 182 -23.49 16.11 1.98
CA HIS A 182 -24.73 15.47 1.55
C HIS A 182 -24.69 15.11 0.07
N SER A 183 -25.27 13.97 -0.28
CA SER A 183 -25.38 13.53 -1.66
C SER A 183 -26.81 13.69 -2.20
N ARG A 184 -26.94 13.60 -3.52
CA ARG A 184 -28.24 13.56 -4.18
C ARG A 184 -29.08 12.34 -3.81
N THR A 185 -28.44 11.25 -3.36
CA THR A 185 -29.06 9.99 -2.95
C THR A 185 -29.49 9.99 -1.48
N GLY A 186 -29.28 11.09 -0.73
CA GLY A 186 -29.73 11.25 0.64
C GLY A 186 -28.81 10.66 1.73
N VAL A 187 -27.55 10.35 1.38
CA VAL A 187 -26.52 10.08 2.39
C VAL A 187 -25.96 11.39 2.93
N GLU A 188 -25.63 11.44 4.21
CA GLU A 188 -25.23 12.68 4.89
C GLU A 188 -24.17 12.43 5.96
N GLY A 189 -23.44 13.51 6.26
CA GLY A 189 -22.49 13.61 7.36
C GLY A 189 -21.10 13.11 7.03
N MET A 190 -20.22 13.18 8.00
CA MET A 190 -18.79 12.87 7.83
C MET A 190 -18.53 11.44 7.31
N MET A 191 -19.42 10.49 7.64
CA MET A 191 -19.34 9.08 7.22
C MET A 191 -20.40 8.71 6.17
N MET A 192 -21.06 9.69 5.56
CA MET A 192 -22.05 9.54 4.48
C MET A 192 -23.06 8.41 4.73
N LEU A 193 -23.67 8.42 5.92
CA LEU A 193 -24.62 7.38 6.30
C LEU A 193 -25.97 7.55 5.61
N THR A 194 -26.57 6.45 5.15
CA THR A 194 -27.98 6.42 4.75
C THR A 194 -28.87 6.57 5.99
N ARG A 195 -30.14 6.95 5.80
CA ARG A 195 -31.13 6.98 6.91
C ARG A 195 -31.30 5.58 7.54
N ALA A 196 -31.31 4.53 6.71
CA ALA A 196 -31.46 3.16 7.17
C ALA A 196 -30.25 2.75 8.04
N THR A 197 -29.02 2.97 7.54
CA THR A 197 -27.79 2.68 8.28
C THR A 197 -27.72 3.50 9.58
N ALA A 198 -28.05 4.79 9.56
CA ALA A 198 -28.07 5.65 10.74
C ALA A 198 -29.04 5.11 11.82
N SER A 199 -30.24 4.69 11.41
CA SER A 199 -31.21 4.05 12.31
C SER A 199 -30.69 2.73 12.88
N GLU A 200 -30.07 1.86 12.05
CA GLU A 200 -29.48 0.59 12.47
C GLU A 200 -28.40 0.77 13.54
N VAL A 201 -27.55 1.80 13.36
CA VAL A 201 -26.42 2.05 14.28
C VAL A 201 -26.73 3.09 15.36
N GLY A 202 -27.97 3.57 15.48
CA GLY A 202 -28.42 4.46 16.54
C GLY A 202 -27.89 5.90 16.42
N VAL A 203 -27.74 6.42 15.20
CA VAL A 203 -27.37 7.81 14.92
C VAL A 203 -28.63 8.65 14.74
N ALA A 204 -28.82 9.64 15.60
CA ALA A 204 -29.96 10.56 15.56
C ALA A 204 -29.71 11.74 14.60
N ASP A 205 -28.52 12.31 14.64
CA ASP A 205 -28.08 13.39 13.76
C ASP A 205 -26.83 12.96 12.98
N ARG A 206 -26.99 12.74 11.68
CA ARG A 206 -25.91 12.33 10.78
C ARG A 206 -24.92 13.47 10.51
N THR A 207 -25.33 14.72 10.72
CA THR A 207 -24.49 15.92 10.50
C THR A 207 -23.69 16.31 11.75
N ASP A 208 -23.98 15.72 12.91
CA ASP A 208 -23.09 15.77 14.06
C ASP A 208 -21.87 14.89 13.83
N ALA A 209 -20.68 15.49 13.83
CA ALA A 209 -19.44 14.79 13.48
C ALA A 209 -19.18 13.59 14.41
N GLY A 210 -19.43 13.74 15.71
CA GLY A 210 -19.20 12.68 16.71
C GLY A 210 -20.15 11.51 16.53
N GLN A 211 -21.45 11.78 16.30
CA GLN A 211 -22.44 10.74 16.05
C GLN A 211 -22.17 10.06 14.70
N SER A 212 -21.85 10.82 13.65
CA SER A 212 -21.53 10.29 12.32
C SER A 212 -20.33 9.33 12.37
N LEU A 213 -19.22 9.74 13.00
CA LEU A 213 -18.03 8.92 13.17
C LEU A 213 -18.30 7.64 13.96
N ARG A 214 -19.02 7.73 15.10
CA ARG A 214 -19.41 6.54 15.88
C ARG A 214 -20.31 5.60 15.10
N GLY A 215 -21.26 6.17 14.34
CA GLY A 215 -22.13 5.40 13.47
C GLY A 215 -21.37 4.65 12.38
N GLY A 216 -20.48 5.32 11.67
CA GLY A 216 -19.64 4.72 10.65
C GLY A 216 -18.70 3.65 11.20
N ALA A 217 -18.03 3.93 12.35
CA ALA A 217 -17.17 2.97 13.02
C ALA A 217 -17.95 1.72 13.45
N ARG A 218 -19.14 1.89 14.03
CA ARG A 218 -20.03 0.79 14.43
C ARG A 218 -20.48 -0.02 13.22
N PHE A 219 -20.88 0.63 12.14
CA PHE A 219 -21.28 -0.04 10.92
C PHE A 219 -20.12 -0.84 10.32
N PHE A 220 -18.94 -0.28 10.23
CA PHE A 220 -17.75 -0.97 9.76
C PHE A 220 -17.40 -2.20 10.62
N LYS A 221 -17.43 -2.07 11.96
CA LYS A 221 -17.20 -3.20 12.88
C LYS A 221 -18.29 -4.27 12.76
N ASN A 222 -19.54 -3.90 12.44
CA ASN A 222 -20.60 -4.86 12.15
C ASN A 222 -20.30 -5.64 10.87
N LEU A 223 -19.82 -4.99 9.83
CA LEU A 223 -19.40 -5.66 8.57
C LEU A 223 -18.26 -6.64 8.83
N LEU A 224 -17.21 -6.22 9.56
CA LEU A 224 -16.11 -7.12 9.95
C LEU A 224 -16.59 -8.38 10.67
N ARG A 225 -17.56 -8.25 11.59
CA ARG A 225 -18.12 -9.41 12.33
C ARG A 225 -18.97 -10.33 11.47
N ARG A 226 -19.59 -9.81 10.42
CA ARG A 226 -20.43 -10.58 9.50
C ARG A 226 -19.65 -11.35 8.43
N LEU A 227 -18.38 -10.96 8.19
CA LEU A 227 -17.50 -11.72 7.31
C LEU A 227 -17.07 -13.03 7.97
N PRO A 228 -16.86 -14.11 7.19
CA PRO A 228 -16.32 -15.38 7.68
C PRO A 228 -15.06 -15.21 8.53
N SER A 229 -14.96 -15.97 9.63
CA SER A 229 -13.87 -15.80 10.62
C SER A 229 -12.50 -16.23 10.10
N ASP A 230 -12.46 -17.04 9.08
CA ASP A 230 -11.28 -17.58 8.41
C ASP A 230 -10.69 -16.65 7.32
N ILE A 231 -11.34 -15.51 7.08
CA ILE A 231 -10.71 -14.45 6.28
C ILE A 231 -9.73 -13.68 7.19
N GLU A 232 -8.44 -13.80 6.92
CA GLU A 232 -7.38 -13.16 7.69
C GLU A 232 -7.13 -11.71 7.24
N GLU A 233 -6.43 -10.94 8.09
CA GLU A 233 -5.91 -9.62 7.68
C GLU A 233 -4.74 -9.77 6.67
N PRO A 234 -4.57 -8.85 5.74
CA PRO A 234 -5.31 -7.60 5.52
C PRO A 234 -6.57 -7.75 4.65
N HIS A 235 -6.91 -8.97 4.24
CA HIS A 235 -8.02 -9.27 3.31
C HIS A 235 -9.36 -8.94 3.96
N ARG A 236 -9.53 -9.25 5.23
CA ARG A 236 -10.74 -9.02 6.01
C ARG A 236 -11.13 -7.54 6.05
N THR A 237 -10.20 -6.68 6.40
CA THR A 237 -10.42 -5.22 6.38
C THR A 237 -10.75 -4.71 4.97
N SER A 238 -10.05 -5.18 3.93
CA SER A 238 -10.31 -4.77 2.55
C SER A 238 -11.70 -5.18 2.07
N MET A 239 -12.14 -6.39 2.40
CA MET A 239 -13.49 -6.87 2.09
C MET A 239 -14.57 -6.10 2.86
N ALA A 240 -14.34 -5.78 4.14
CA ALA A 240 -15.26 -4.95 4.91
C ALA A 240 -15.41 -3.53 4.34
N LEU A 241 -14.31 -2.94 3.83
CA LEU A 241 -14.36 -1.66 3.12
C LEU A 241 -15.16 -1.75 1.82
N ALA A 242 -14.98 -2.80 1.03
CA ALA A 242 -15.81 -3.03 -0.16
C ALA A 242 -17.28 -3.17 0.21
N ALA A 243 -17.60 -3.96 1.25
CA ALA A 243 -18.96 -4.13 1.75
C ALA A 243 -19.56 -2.84 2.31
N TYR A 244 -18.74 -1.95 2.88
CA TYR A 244 -19.18 -0.62 3.32
C TYR A 244 -19.72 0.21 2.15
N ASN A 245 -19.05 0.14 1.01
CA ASN A 245 -19.41 0.91 -0.19
C ASN A 245 -20.59 0.32 -0.96
N ILE A 246 -20.55 -0.99 -1.31
CA ILE A 246 -21.57 -1.62 -2.19
C ILE A 246 -22.55 -2.55 -1.46
N GLY A 247 -22.36 -2.75 -0.16
CA GLY A 247 -23.15 -3.69 0.63
C GLY A 247 -22.58 -5.11 0.64
N LEU A 248 -22.81 -5.79 1.77
CA LEU A 248 -22.29 -7.15 2.01
C LEU A 248 -22.81 -8.17 0.98
N GLY A 249 -24.06 -8.04 0.53
CA GLY A 249 -24.63 -8.95 -0.46
C GLY A 249 -23.88 -8.97 -1.78
N HIS A 250 -23.53 -7.81 -2.31
CA HIS A 250 -22.77 -7.71 -3.57
C HIS A 250 -21.31 -8.15 -3.39
N LEU A 251 -20.72 -7.94 -2.22
CA LEU A 251 -19.41 -8.53 -1.91
C LEU A 251 -19.48 -10.07 -1.92
N GLU A 252 -20.52 -10.68 -1.34
CA GLU A 252 -20.71 -12.13 -1.38
C GLU A 252 -20.92 -12.64 -2.81
N ASP A 253 -21.66 -11.92 -3.66
CA ASP A 253 -21.77 -12.26 -5.08
C ASP A 253 -20.40 -12.27 -5.77
N ALA A 254 -19.53 -11.28 -5.49
CA ALA A 254 -18.18 -11.25 -6.03
C ALA A 254 -17.32 -12.42 -5.52
N ARG A 255 -17.44 -12.80 -4.23
CA ARG A 255 -16.75 -13.95 -3.64
C ARG A 255 -17.19 -15.27 -4.30
N VAL A 256 -18.49 -15.45 -4.55
CA VAL A 256 -19.02 -16.62 -5.27
C VAL A 256 -18.50 -16.65 -6.72
N LEU A 257 -18.43 -15.50 -7.41
CA LEU A 257 -17.85 -15.45 -8.76
C LEU A 257 -16.36 -15.79 -8.74
N THR A 258 -15.63 -15.40 -7.70
CA THR A 258 -14.22 -15.72 -7.51
C THR A 258 -14.03 -17.22 -7.36
N GLU A 259 -14.78 -17.85 -6.47
CA GLU A 259 -14.72 -19.30 -6.23
C GLU A 259 -15.07 -20.10 -7.50
N ARG A 260 -16.12 -19.71 -8.23
CA ARG A 260 -16.50 -20.36 -9.49
C ARG A 260 -15.43 -20.23 -10.58
N ALA A 261 -14.61 -19.20 -10.52
CA ALA A 261 -13.49 -18.99 -11.44
C ALA A 261 -12.19 -19.70 -10.99
N GLY A 262 -12.23 -20.45 -9.87
CA GLY A 262 -11.06 -21.15 -9.31
C GLY A 262 -10.14 -20.27 -8.46
N GLY A 263 -10.52 -19.03 -8.15
CA GLY A 263 -9.80 -18.15 -7.24
C GLY A 263 -10.18 -18.39 -5.77
N ASN A 264 -9.42 -17.80 -4.86
CA ASN A 264 -9.66 -17.89 -3.42
C ASN A 264 -10.63 -16.79 -2.95
N PRO A 265 -11.88 -17.13 -2.53
CA PRO A 265 -12.88 -16.16 -2.08
C PRO A 265 -12.52 -15.48 -0.75
N HIS A 266 -11.45 -15.90 -0.07
CA HIS A 266 -10.94 -15.32 1.17
C HIS A 266 -9.75 -14.37 0.93
N PHE A 267 -9.26 -14.27 -0.29
CA PHE A 267 -8.17 -13.41 -0.71
C PHE A 267 -8.69 -12.16 -1.41
N TRP A 268 -8.43 -10.98 -0.85
CA TRP A 268 -8.86 -9.71 -1.44
C TRP A 268 -8.40 -9.54 -2.89
N GLN A 269 -7.16 -9.92 -3.20
CA GLN A 269 -6.59 -9.78 -4.55
C GLN A 269 -7.37 -10.55 -5.60
N ASP A 270 -7.92 -11.72 -5.23
CA ASP A 270 -8.75 -12.52 -6.13
C ASP A 270 -10.16 -11.93 -6.24
N VAL A 271 -10.77 -11.58 -5.10
CA VAL A 271 -12.13 -11.02 -5.04
C VAL A 271 -12.22 -9.67 -5.75
N ARG A 272 -11.22 -8.80 -5.59
CA ARG A 272 -11.20 -7.49 -6.26
C ARG A 272 -11.25 -7.57 -7.79
N THR A 273 -10.73 -8.64 -8.39
CA THR A 273 -10.77 -8.84 -9.86
C THR A 273 -12.16 -9.22 -10.35
N HIS A 274 -13.03 -9.72 -9.46
CA HIS A 274 -14.39 -10.16 -9.79
C HIS A 274 -15.46 -9.12 -9.43
N LEU A 275 -15.16 -8.15 -8.55
CA LEU A 275 -16.08 -7.05 -8.24
C LEU A 275 -16.55 -6.29 -9.49
N PRO A 276 -15.67 -5.89 -10.45
CA PRO A 276 -16.11 -5.20 -11.66
C PRO A 276 -17.05 -6.02 -12.54
N LYS A 277 -17.05 -7.36 -12.42
CA LYS A 277 -17.98 -8.25 -13.16
C LYS A 277 -19.43 -8.03 -12.74
N LEU A 278 -19.70 -7.47 -11.55
CA LEU A 278 -21.06 -7.13 -11.11
C LEU A 278 -21.70 -5.97 -11.93
N GLN A 279 -20.92 -5.28 -12.75
CA GLN A 279 -21.43 -4.29 -13.73
C GLN A 279 -21.68 -4.91 -15.11
N ASN A 280 -21.18 -6.09 -15.36
CA ASN A 280 -21.24 -6.73 -16.68
C ASN A 280 -22.54 -7.52 -16.85
N PRO A 281 -23.33 -7.25 -17.93
CA PRO A 281 -24.59 -7.94 -18.21
C PRO A 281 -24.51 -9.47 -18.34
N ASN A 282 -23.32 -10.00 -18.58
CA ASN A 282 -23.11 -11.46 -18.65
C ASN A 282 -22.95 -12.09 -17.26
N PHE A 283 -22.71 -11.32 -16.20
CA PHE A 283 -22.43 -11.84 -14.86
C PHE A 283 -23.50 -11.43 -13.83
N PHE A 284 -23.91 -10.18 -13.73
CA PHE A 284 -24.82 -9.78 -12.66
C PHE A 284 -26.21 -10.50 -12.70
N PRO A 285 -26.75 -10.94 -13.86
CA PRO A 285 -28.04 -11.68 -13.84
C PRO A 285 -27.99 -13.05 -13.19
N ILE A 286 -26.77 -13.63 -13.06
CA ILE A 286 -26.56 -14.95 -12.44
C ILE A 286 -26.11 -14.85 -10.99
N THR A 287 -26.02 -13.63 -10.45
CA THR A 287 -25.71 -13.37 -9.04
C THR A 287 -27.00 -13.19 -8.23
N LYS A 288 -26.91 -13.35 -6.92
CA LYS A 288 -28.08 -13.29 -6.03
C LYS A 288 -28.61 -11.85 -5.85
N PHE A 289 -27.73 -10.88 -5.81
CA PHE A 289 -28.08 -9.48 -5.51
C PHE A 289 -28.07 -8.59 -6.76
N GLY A 290 -27.58 -9.10 -7.89
CA GLY A 290 -27.66 -8.44 -9.18
C GLY A 290 -26.59 -7.37 -9.41
N PHE A 291 -26.96 -6.28 -10.09
CA PHE A 291 -26.06 -5.20 -10.48
C PHE A 291 -25.50 -4.44 -9.29
N ALA A 292 -24.18 -4.16 -9.32
CA ALA A 292 -23.50 -3.23 -8.43
C ALA A 292 -22.32 -2.56 -9.13
N GLU A 293 -21.97 -1.35 -8.70
CA GLU A 293 -20.79 -0.61 -9.21
C GLU A 293 -19.49 -1.16 -8.62
N GLY A 294 -19.15 -2.40 -8.96
CA GLY A 294 -18.03 -3.13 -8.35
C GLY A 294 -16.66 -2.48 -8.59
N GLN A 295 -16.45 -1.79 -9.75
CA GLN A 295 -15.22 -1.05 -9.99
C GLN A 295 -15.08 0.13 -9.02
N THR A 296 -16.18 0.80 -8.69
CA THR A 296 -16.20 1.88 -7.70
C THR A 296 -15.78 1.36 -6.32
N ALA A 297 -16.23 0.17 -5.94
CA ALA A 297 -15.81 -0.46 -4.67
C ALA A 297 -14.32 -0.79 -4.63
N VAL A 298 -13.74 -1.28 -5.73
CA VAL A 298 -12.28 -1.51 -5.82
C VAL A 298 -11.53 -0.20 -5.62
N THR A 299 -11.91 0.85 -6.36
CA THR A 299 -11.28 2.18 -6.24
C THR A 299 -11.45 2.76 -4.82
N TYR A 300 -12.60 2.55 -4.19
CA TYR A 300 -12.88 2.97 -2.82
C TYR A 300 -11.90 2.33 -1.82
N VAL A 301 -11.70 1.02 -1.93
CA VAL A 301 -10.74 0.30 -1.06
C VAL A 301 -9.30 0.77 -1.32
N ASP A 302 -8.90 0.89 -2.58
CA ASP A 302 -7.55 1.32 -2.96
C ASP A 302 -7.26 2.73 -2.41
N ASN A 303 -8.21 3.67 -2.52
CA ASN A 303 -8.08 5.03 -1.99
C ASN A 303 -7.95 5.05 -0.46
N ILE A 304 -8.79 4.31 0.26
CA ILE A 304 -8.75 4.28 1.74
C ILE A 304 -7.42 3.70 2.22
N ARG A 305 -6.96 2.59 1.62
CA ARG A 305 -5.68 1.99 1.97
C ARG A 305 -4.50 2.92 1.67
N HIS A 306 -4.61 3.69 0.60
CA HIS A 306 -3.62 4.70 0.26
C HIS A 306 -3.61 5.85 1.28
N TYR A 307 -4.76 6.40 1.64
CA TYR A 307 -4.86 7.46 2.65
C TYR A 307 -4.40 6.99 4.03
N GLU A 308 -4.75 5.76 4.41
CA GLU A 308 -4.26 5.12 5.64
C GLU A 308 -2.72 5.04 5.64
N GLY A 309 -2.12 4.61 4.52
CA GLY A 309 -0.67 4.58 4.34
C GLY A 309 -0.02 5.97 4.47
N MET A 310 -0.59 6.99 3.83
CA MET A 310 -0.11 8.37 3.96
C MET A 310 -0.20 8.90 5.40
N LEU A 311 -1.26 8.54 6.14
CA LEU A 311 -1.40 8.90 7.56
C LEU A 311 -0.40 8.15 8.43
N ALA A 312 -0.04 6.93 8.09
CA ALA A 312 0.97 6.15 8.81
C ALA A 312 2.35 6.83 8.75
N LEU A 313 2.69 7.46 7.63
CA LEU A 313 3.95 8.18 7.46
C LEU A 313 4.09 9.41 8.39
N GLN A 314 2.97 10.02 8.82
CA GLN A 314 2.99 11.20 9.71
C GLN A 314 3.50 10.91 11.12
N ASN A 315 3.56 9.65 11.53
CA ASN A 315 3.93 9.23 12.89
C ASN A 315 5.12 8.26 12.88
N LEU A 316 5.92 8.25 11.81
CA LEU A 316 7.16 7.49 11.83
C LEU A 316 8.10 8.12 12.88
N PRO A 317 8.73 7.32 13.76
CA PRO A 317 9.74 7.84 14.66
C PRO A 317 10.89 8.44 13.83
N ASP A 318 11.49 9.53 14.33
CA ASP A 318 12.60 10.24 13.69
C ASP A 318 13.85 9.35 13.47
N SER A 319 13.89 8.20 14.09
CA SER A 319 14.90 7.16 13.85
C SER A 319 14.24 5.79 13.88
N ARG A 320 14.10 5.16 12.72
CA ARG A 320 13.90 3.72 12.63
C ARG A 320 15.26 3.06 12.84
N ILE A 321 15.58 2.74 14.07
CA ILE A 321 16.71 1.87 14.35
C ILE A 321 16.26 0.46 13.95
N SER A 322 16.40 0.11 12.67
CA SER A 322 16.62 -1.29 12.34
C SER A 322 18.01 -1.61 12.88
N PRO A 323 18.17 -2.57 13.80
CA PRO A 323 19.51 -3.02 14.17
C PRO A 323 20.21 -3.37 12.86
N PRO A 324 21.49 -2.99 12.69
CA PRO A 324 22.22 -3.40 11.50
C PRO A 324 22.08 -4.91 11.39
N ILE A 325 21.60 -5.39 10.24
CA ILE A 325 21.61 -6.82 9.92
C ILE A 325 23.11 -7.15 9.85
N VAL A 326 23.66 -7.66 10.93
CA VAL A 326 25.00 -8.20 10.92
C VAL A 326 24.91 -9.46 10.08
N LEU A 327 25.59 -9.49 8.94
CA LEU A 327 25.55 -10.62 8.01
C LEU A 327 25.86 -11.94 8.74
N ASP A 328 26.71 -11.86 9.77
CA ASP A 328 27.08 -12.97 10.63
C ASP A 328 25.88 -13.58 11.37
N ASP A 329 24.85 -12.81 11.71
CA ASP A 329 23.64 -13.33 12.39
C ASP A 329 22.72 -14.12 11.45
N LEU A 330 22.87 -13.93 10.14
CA LEU A 330 22.09 -14.63 9.10
C LEU A 330 22.84 -15.84 8.53
N LEU A 331 24.14 -15.96 8.77
CA LEU A 331 24.94 -17.07 8.27
C LEU A 331 24.87 -18.28 9.24
N PRO A 332 24.71 -19.50 8.72
CA PRO A 332 24.90 -20.70 9.50
C PRO A 332 26.26 -20.69 10.21
N GLU A 333 26.31 -21.22 11.43
CA GLU A 333 27.48 -21.16 12.35
C GLU A 333 28.83 -21.61 11.72
N TYR A 334 28.74 -22.51 10.73
CA TYR A 334 29.91 -23.00 9.98
C TYR A 334 30.47 -21.99 8.98
N LEU A 335 29.65 -21.00 8.52
CA LEU A 335 30.09 -19.93 7.62
C LEU A 335 30.56 -18.69 8.37
N GLN A 336 30.13 -18.47 9.61
CA GLN A 336 30.60 -17.38 10.46
C GLN A 336 32.08 -17.44 10.78
N LYS A 337 32.68 -18.64 10.70
CA LYS A 337 34.11 -18.89 11.03
C LYS A 337 35.07 -18.81 9.86
N THR A 338 34.58 -18.61 8.64
CA THR A 338 35.39 -18.44 7.44
C THR A 338 35.72 -16.97 7.22
N HIS A 339 36.77 -16.48 7.87
CA HIS A 339 37.38 -15.18 7.53
C HIS A 339 38.12 -15.28 6.20
N SER A 340 37.38 -15.44 5.11
CA SER A 340 37.89 -15.17 3.77
C SER A 340 37.20 -13.93 3.25
N PRO A 341 37.93 -12.88 2.88
CA PRO A 341 37.33 -11.76 2.18
C PRO A 341 36.77 -12.31 0.85
N ILE A 342 35.47 -12.31 0.72
CA ILE A 342 34.81 -12.56 -0.56
C ILE A 342 34.96 -11.25 -1.33
N LEU A 343 35.82 -11.30 -2.36
CA LEU A 343 35.95 -10.29 -3.40
C LEU A 343 34.66 -10.21 -4.22
#